data_0be87eb17f14b0d4103c42168a8465fe
#
_entry.id   0be87eb17f14b0d4103c42168a8465fe
#
_cell.length_a   1.000
_cell.length_b   1.000
_cell.length_c   1.000
_cell.angle_alpha   90.00
_cell.angle_beta   90.00
_cell.angle_gamma   90.00
#
_symmetry.space_group_name_H-M   'P 1'
#
loop_
_entity.id
_entity.type
_entity.pdbx_description
1 polymer ?
#
loop_
_entity_poly.entity_id
_entity_poly.type
_entity_poly.pdbx_seq_one_letter_code
_entity_poly.pdbx_strand_id
1 'polypeptide(L)'
;MEVQMKYKWATLGTGVIANELVQALQDMGGNLYSVANRTYDKGVEFAQKYGIEKVYREIDEVFEDPEVDIIYISTPHNTHINYLRKALKAGKHVLCEKSITLNSEELAEAIQLAEENQVVLAEAMTIFHMPIYRQLSEVIASGKLGDLKMIQMNFGSYKEYDMTNRFFNKNLAGGALLDIGVYALSFVRWFMTEKPNQVLSQVKLAPTGVDEQIGILLSNDAGEMATIALTLHAKQPKRGTIAYDKGYIELYEYPRGQKAVITYTEDGSQEVIEAGETAKALSYEVADMEKAVAGIENTMHLAFTQDVMDIMTQLRKEWGLVYPEEM
;
A
#
# COMPACT_ATOMS: atom_id res chain seq x y z
N MET A 1 6.42 23.26 -13.26
CA MET A 1 7.07 22.46 -14.32
C MET A 1 6.14 21.29 -14.57
N GLU A 2 5.52 21.22 -15.75
CA GLU A 2 4.78 20.03 -16.15
C GLU A 2 5.76 18.86 -16.15
N VAL A 3 5.46 17.85 -15.33
CA VAL A 3 6.19 16.57 -15.37
C VAL A 3 5.66 15.85 -16.61
N GLN A 4 6.41 15.94 -17.70
CA GLN A 4 6.10 15.16 -18.90
C GLN A 4 6.35 13.70 -18.57
N MET A 5 5.30 12.87 -18.63
CA MET A 5 5.37 11.42 -18.46
C MET A 5 6.45 10.86 -19.39
N LYS A 6 7.43 10.15 -18.82
CA LYS A 6 8.60 9.69 -19.56
C LYS A 6 8.51 8.20 -19.94
N TYR A 7 7.74 7.42 -19.17
CA TYR A 7 7.72 5.97 -19.26
C TYR A 7 6.37 5.46 -19.79
N LYS A 8 6.41 4.33 -20.49
CA LYS A 8 5.22 3.63 -20.96
C LYS A 8 4.73 2.66 -19.89
N TRP A 9 3.57 2.97 -19.34
CA TRP A 9 2.91 2.18 -18.31
C TRP A 9 1.95 1.15 -18.90
N ALA A 10 1.98 -0.07 -18.38
CA ALA A 10 0.98 -1.09 -18.62
C ALA A 10 0.23 -1.42 -17.32
N THR A 11 -1.04 -1.80 -17.39
CA THR A 11 -1.76 -2.34 -16.23
C THR A 11 -2.17 -3.79 -16.43
N LEU A 12 -2.01 -4.59 -15.36
CA LEU A 12 -2.64 -5.91 -15.24
C LEU A 12 -3.88 -5.78 -14.38
N GLY A 13 -5.05 -5.98 -15.01
CA GLY A 13 -6.34 -5.79 -14.38
C GLY A 13 -7.02 -4.50 -14.79
N THR A 14 -8.36 -4.51 -14.67
CA THR A 14 -9.25 -3.40 -15.08
C THR A 14 -10.22 -3.04 -13.95
N GLY A 15 -9.81 -3.29 -12.69
CA GLY A 15 -10.59 -3.03 -11.49
C GLY A 15 -10.71 -1.53 -11.15
N VAL A 16 -11.33 -1.25 -9.99
CA VAL A 16 -11.55 0.13 -9.54
C VAL A 16 -10.25 0.93 -9.50
N ILE A 17 -9.21 0.36 -8.90
CA ILE A 17 -7.93 1.07 -8.73
C ILE A 17 -7.20 1.29 -10.06
N ALA A 18 -7.34 0.39 -11.04
CA ALA A 18 -6.81 0.60 -12.38
C ALA A 18 -7.47 1.80 -13.09
N ASN A 19 -8.77 2.04 -12.85
CA ASN A 19 -9.45 3.24 -13.35
C ASN A 19 -8.89 4.52 -12.70
N GLU A 20 -8.57 4.49 -11.41
CA GLU A 20 -7.94 5.62 -10.72
C GLU A 20 -6.52 5.88 -11.24
N LEU A 21 -5.74 4.82 -11.52
CA LEU A 21 -4.40 4.98 -12.12
C LEU A 21 -4.46 5.68 -13.48
N VAL A 22 -5.34 5.23 -14.38
CA VAL A 22 -5.45 5.87 -15.70
C VAL A 22 -5.83 7.34 -15.56
N GLN A 23 -6.76 7.67 -14.64
CA GLN A 23 -7.11 9.06 -14.39
C GLN A 23 -5.90 9.86 -13.87
N ALA A 24 -5.12 9.29 -12.94
CA ALA A 24 -3.92 9.93 -12.44
C ALA A 24 -2.88 10.20 -13.56
N LEU A 25 -2.67 9.22 -14.45
CA LEU A 25 -1.79 9.39 -15.61
C LEU A 25 -2.29 10.50 -16.56
N GLN A 26 -3.60 10.54 -16.83
CA GLN A 26 -4.21 11.57 -17.68
C GLN A 26 -4.15 12.96 -17.05
N ASP A 27 -4.37 13.09 -15.75
CA ASP A 27 -4.27 14.36 -15.02
C ASP A 27 -2.81 14.89 -15.02
N MET A 28 -1.83 14.00 -15.19
CA MET A 28 -0.40 14.34 -15.35
C MET A 28 0.02 14.59 -16.81
N GLY A 29 -0.94 14.59 -17.75
CA GLY A 29 -0.71 14.87 -19.18
C GLY A 29 -0.22 13.67 -19.99
N GLY A 30 -0.27 12.45 -19.43
CA GLY A 30 0.05 11.19 -20.10
C GLY A 30 -1.16 10.31 -20.35
N ASN A 31 -0.92 9.04 -20.63
CA ASN A 31 -1.94 8.00 -20.66
C ASN A 31 -1.30 6.63 -20.42
N LEU A 32 -2.11 5.65 -20.08
CA LEU A 32 -1.70 4.26 -20.05
C LEU A 32 -1.42 3.78 -21.49
N TYR A 33 -0.26 3.18 -21.70
CA TYR A 33 0.11 2.64 -23.01
C TYR A 33 -0.65 1.36 -23.34
N SER A 34 -0.76 0.45 -22.37
CA SER A 34 -1.36 -0.86 -22.64
C SER A 34 -2.07 -1.45 -21.43
N VAL A 35 -2.94 -2.42 -21.70
CA VAL A 35 -3.70 -3.16 -20.69
C VAL A 35 -3.73 -4.65 -21.00
N ALA A 36 -3.54 -5.46 -19.96
CA ALA A 36 -3.80 -6.90 -19.98
C ALA A 36 -4.82 -7.26 -18.90
N ASN A 37 -5.76 -8.13 -19.23
CA ASN A 37 -6.77 -8.60 -18.28
C ASN A 37 -7.13 -10.05 -18.56
N ARG A 38 -7.35 -10.86 -17.52
CA ARG A 38 -7.75 -12.27 -17.65
C ARG A 38 -8.95 -12.48 -18.57
N THR A 39 -9.90 -11.55 -18.55
CA THR A 39 -11.03 -11.53 -19.49
C THR A 39 -10.71 -10.48 -20.55
N TYR A 40 -10.32 -10.93 -21.75
CA TYR A 40 -9.90 -10.06 -22.85
C TYR A 40 -10.89 -8.95 -23.16
N ASP A 41 -12.20 -9.27 -23.27
CA ASP A 41 -13.24 -8.29 -23.60
C ASP A 41 -13.30 -7.14 -22.58
N LYS A 42 -13.08 -7.41 -21.29
CA LYS A 42 -12.98 -6.35 -20.27
C LYS A 42 -11.76 -5.44 -20.49
N GLY A 43 -10.66 -6.00 -20.98
CA GLY A 43 -9.49 -5.22 -21.41
C GLY A 43 -9.82 -4.31 -22.57
N VAL A 44 -10.54 -4.82 -23.57
CA VAL A 44 -11.00 -4.04 -24.75
C VAL A 44 -11.94 -2.91 -24.34
N GLU A 45 -12.96 -3.18 -23.51
CA GLU A 45 -13.87 -2.16 -22.98
C GLU A 45 -13.13 -1.06 -22.21
N PHE A 46 -12.17 -1.47 -21.37
CA PHE A 46 -11.33 -0.55 -20.60
C PHE A 46 -10.46 0.33 -21.51
N ALA A 47 -9.85 -0.26 -22.53
CA ALA A 47 -9.03 0.46 -23.50
C ALA A 47 -9.86 1.46 -24.31
N GLN A 48 -11.04 1.07 -24.76
CA GLN A 48 -11.97 1.98 -25.46
C GLN A 48 -12.39 3.16 -24.59
N LYS A 49 -12.69 2.91 -23.31
CA LYS A 49 -13.10 3.94 -22.36
C LYS A 49 -12.04 5.04 -22.17
N TYR A 50 -10.77 4.68 -22.15
CA TYR A 50 -9.68 5.57 -21.80
C TYR A 50 -8.74 5.94 -22.95
N GLY A 51 -9.01 5.44 -24.17
CA GLY A 51 -8.14 5.69 -25.32
C GLY A 51 -6.76 5.04 -25.19
N ILE A 52 -6.70 3.81 -24.61
CA ILE A 52 -5.47 3.05 -24.47
C ILE A 52 -5.09 2.42 -25.80
N GLU A 53 -3.82 2.55 -26.17
CA GLU A 53 -3.32 2.17 -27.48
C GLU A 53 -3.36 0.66 -27.71
N LYS A 54 -3.00 -0.15 -26.72
CA LYS A 54 -2.75 -1.58 -26.87
C LYS A 54 -3.49 -2.44 -25.84
N VAL A 55 -4.09 -3.53 -26.32
CA VAL A 55 -4.73 -4.56 -25.49
C VAL A 55 -4.10 -5.90 -25.82
N TYR A 56 -3.59 -6.60 -24.81
CA TYR A 56 -3.03 -7.94 -25.00
C TYR A 56 -4.13 -8.99 -24.92
N ARG A 57 -4.06 -9.99 -25.82
CA ARG A 57 -4.99 -11.10 -25.80
C ARG A 57 -4.66 -12.07 -24.67
N GLU A 58 -3.39 -12.38 -24.52
CA GLU A 58 -2.86 -13.17 -23.42
C GLU A 58 -2.07 -12.26 -22.46
N ILE A 59 -2.20 -12.48 -21.15
CA ILE A 59 -1.54 -11.63 -20.15
C ILE A 59 -0.01 -11.66 -20.34
N ASP A 60 0.54 -12.80 -20.71
CA ASP A 60 1.99 -12.97 -20.79
C ASP A 60 2.65 -12.10 -21.88
N GLU A 61 1.89 -11.68 -22.89
CA GLU A 61 2.38 -10.79 -23.95
C GLU A 61 2.86 -9.43 -23.42
N VAL A 62 2.30 -8.94 -22.28
CA VAL A 62 2.72 -7.66 -21.69
C VAL A 62 4.17 -7.70 -21.20
N PHE A 63 4.64 -8.85 -20.72
CA PHE A 63 6.01 -9.00 -20.22
C PHE A 63 7.03 -9.03 -21.36
N GLU A 64 6.63 -9.49 -22.54
CA GLU A 64 7.46 -9.61 -23.73
C GLU A 64 7.50 -8.31 -24.55
N ASP A 65 6.61 -7.35 -24.28
CA ASP A 65 6.55 -6.09 -25.03
C ASP A 65 7.73 -5.18 -24.67
N PRO A 66 8.67 -4.90 -25.62
CA PRO A 66 9.82 -4.04 -25.35
C PRO A 66 9.47 -2.58 -25.10
N GLU A 67 8.26 -2.16 -25.49
CA GLU A 67 7.79 -0.78 -25.31
C GLU A 67 7.24 -0.51 -23.90
N VAL A 68 7.00 -1.55 -23.10
CA VAL A 68 6.52 -1.40 -21.73
C VAL A 68 7.71 -1.20 -20.78
N ASP A 69 7.73 -0.09 -20.07
CA ASP A 69 8.75 0.22 -19.07
C ASP A 69 8.31 -0.19 -17.66
N ILE A 70 7.08 0.18 -17.27
CA ILE A 70 6.54 -0.01 -15.93
C ILE A 70 5.23 -0.78 -15.99
N ILE A 71 5.11 -1.82 -15.18
CA ILE A 71 3.87 -2.61 -15.05
C ILE A 71 3.22 -2.29 -13.70
N TYR A 72 1.96 -1.86 -13.76
CA TYR A 72 1.09 -1.74 -12.59
C TYR A 72 0.27 -3.02 -12.42
N ILE A 73 0.48 -3.73 -11.30
CA ILE A 73 -0.24 -4.97 -10.99
C ILE A 73 -1.41 -4.62 -10.07
N SER A 74 -2.64 -4.75 -10.57
CA SER A 74 -3.89 -4.46 -9.85
C SER A 74 -4.87 -5.63 -9.83
N THR A 75 -4.32 -6.83 -9.83
CA THR A 75 -5.05 -8.10 -9.77
C THR A 75 -5.38 -8.48 -8.31
N PRO A 76 -6.11 -9.56 -8.01
CA PRO A 76 -6.30 -10.03 -6.63
C PRO A 76 -4.96 -10.41 -5.95
N HIS A 77 -4.86 -10.17 -4.63
CA HIS A 77 -3.64 -10.37 -3.83
C HIS A 77 -2.95 -11.72 -4.07
N ASN A 78 -3.73 -12.80 -4.12
CA ASN A 78 -3.25 -14.17 -4.31
C ASN A 78 -2.64 -14.45 -5.68
N THR A 79 -2.69 -13.50 -6.60
CA THR A 79 -2.10 -13.64 -7.94
C THR A 79 -0.85 -12.79 -8.14
N HIS A 80 -0.57 -11.86 -7.22
CA HIS A 80 0.51 -10.89 -7.39
C HIS A 80 1.86 -11.54 -7.62
N ILE A 81 2.26 -12.49 -6.78
CA ILE A 81 3.57 -13.14 -6.90
C ILE A 81 3.82 -13.80 -8.26
N ASN A 82 2.78 -14.36 -8.89
CA ASN A 82 2.91 -15.00 -10.19
C ASN A 82 3.25 -13.97 -11.29
N TYR A 83 2.66 -12.78 -11.22
CA TYR A 83 2.93 -11.71 -12.16
C TYR A 83 4.22 -10.96 -11.82
N LEU A 84 4.55 -10.78 -10.54
CA LEU A 84 5.82 -10.24 -10.08
C LEU A 84 7.00 -11.04 -10.64
N ARG A 85 6.97 -12.37 -10.50
CA ARG A 85 8.00 -13.26 -11.04
C ARG A 85 8.23 -13.06 -12.54
N LYS A 86 7.15 -12.92 -13.31
CA LYS A 86 7.23 -12.77 -14.77
C LYS A 86 7.73 -11.39 -15.16
N ALA A 87 7.15 -10.33 -14.58
CA ALA A 87 7.52 -8.94 -14.87
C ALA A 87 8.99 -8.65 -14.53
N LEU A 88 9.43 -9.03 -13.32
CA LEU A 88 10.78 -8.76 -12.86
C LEU A 88 11.83 -9.53 -13.66
N LYS A 89 11.59 -10.82 -13.98
CA LYS A 89 12.46 -11.61 -14.87
C LYS A 89 12.54 -11.06 -16.30
N ALA A 90 11.48 -10.39 -16.75
CA ALA A 90 11.45 -9.74 -18.06
C ALA A 90 12.11 -8.34 -18.06
N GLY A 91 12.70 -7.93 -16.93
CA GLY A 91 13.37 -6.62 -16.81
C GLY A 91 12.39 -5.44 -16.76
N LYS A 92 11.15 -5.65 -16.30
CA LYS A 92 10.16 -4.58 -16.16
C LYS A 92 10.19 -4.02 -14.74
N HIS A 93 10.10 -2.68 -14.63
CA HIS A 93 9.83 -2.04 -13.35
C HIS A 93 8.40 -2.34 -12.92
N VAL A 94 8.15 -2.49 -11.62
CA VAL A 94 6.83 -2.90 -11.13
C VAL A 94 6.38 -2.03 -9.96
N LEU A 95 5.17 -1.48 -10.11
CA LEU A 95 4.36 -0.94 -9.03
C LEU A 95 3.20 -1.92 -8.78
N CYS A 96 3.21 -2.61 -7.65
CA CYS A 96 2.21 -3.64 -7.33
C CYS A 96 1.26 -3.16 -6.25
N GLU A 97 -0.04 -3.35 -6.47
CA GLU A 97 -1.05 -3.03 -5.46
C GLU A 97 -0.80 -3.73 -4.13
N LYS A 98 -1.28 -3.08 -3.08
CA LYS A 98 -1.22 -3.58 -1.70
C LYS A 98 -2.30 -4.68 -1.51
N SER A 99 -2.05 -5.67 -0.69
CA SER A 99 -0.74 -6.11 -0.18
C SER A 99 0.05 -6.74 -1.30
N ILE A 100 1.30 -6.34 -1.39
CA ILE A 100 2.15 -6.69 -2.54
C ILE A 100 2.31 -8.21 -2.74
N THR A 101 2.38 -8.98 -1.65
CA THR A 101 2.45 -10.44 -1.63
C THR A 101 1.58 -11.01 -0.50
N LEU A 102 1.44 -12.32 -0.42
CA LEU A 102 0.75 -12.97 0.69
C LEU A 102 1.63 -13.09 1.95
N ASN A 103 2.93 -13.22 1.78
CA ASN A 103 3.88 -13.42 2.88
C ASN A 103 5.26 -12.85 2.57
N SER A 104 6.12 -12.82 3.59
CA SER A 104 7.48 -12.29 3.50
C SER A 104 8.41 -13.13 2.63
N GLU A 105 8.17 -14.43 2.46
CA GLU A 105 8.98 -15.31 1.62
C GLU A 105 8.77 -14.96 0.14
N GLU A 106 7.51 -14.76 -0.27
CA GLU A 106 7.18 -14.28 -1.62
C GLU A 106 7.75 -12.87 -1.89
N LEU A 107 7.70 -11.98 -0.90
CA LEU A 107 8.26 -10.64 -1.05
C LEU A 107 9.78 -10.69 -1.17
N ALA A 108 10.46 -11.50 -0.37
CA ALA A 108 11.92 -11.67 -0.45
C ALA A 108 12.35 -12.21 -1.83
N GLU A 109 11.61 -13.18 -2.39
CA GLU A 109 11.84 -13.66 -3.76
C GLU A 109 11.66 -12.53 -4.79
N ALA A 110 10.59 -11.75 -4.69
CA ALA A 110 10.33 -10.65 -5.61
C ALA A 110 11.44 -9.57 -5.54
N ILE A 111 11.91 -9.25 -4.33
CA ILE A 111 13.03 -8.30 -4.14
C ILE A 111 14.31 -8.82 -4.77
N GLN A 112 14.65 -10.09 -4.52
CA GLN A 112 15.82 -10.71 -5.13
C GLN A 112 15.76 -10.64 -6.67
N LEU A 113 14.59 -10.96 -7.27
CA LEU A 113 14.41 -10.88 -8.72
C LEU A 113 14.55 -9.44 -9.24
N ALA A 114 14.07 -8.44 -8.49
CA ALA A 114 14.22 -7.04 -8.87
C ALA A 114 15.69 -6.60 -8.84
N GLU A 115 16.44 -7.00 -7.82
CA GLU A 115 17.88 -6.72 -7.71
C GLU A 115 18.69 -7.40 -8.82
N GLU A 116 18.45 -8.69 -9.07
CA GLU A 116 19.12 -9.46 -10.12
C GLU A 116 18.93 -8.86 -11.51
N ASN A 117 17.74 -8.30 -11.79
CA ASN A 117 17.40 -7.69 -13.07
C ASN A 117 17.55 -6.16 -13.09
N GLN A 118 18.02 -5.55 -12.01
CA GLN A 118 18.28 -4.11 -11.88
C GLN A 118 17.04 -3.25 -12.19
N VAL A 119 15.87 -3.69 -11.72
CA VAL A 119 14.60 -2.98 -11.89
C VAL A 119 14.04 -2.51 -10.54
N VAL A 120 13.19 -1.49 -10.59
CA VAL A 120 12.49 -0.98 -9.42
C VAL A 120 11.27 -1.85 -9.14
N LEU A 121 11.17 -2.35 -7.91
CA LEU A 121 9.97 -2.98 -7.34
C LEU A 121 9.43 -2.08 -6.24
N ALA A 122 8.13 -1.84 -6.24
CA ALA A 122 7.47 -1.06 -5.21
C ALA A 122 6.04 -1.55 -4.93
N GLU A 123 5.59 -1.36 -3.69
CA GLU A 123 4.19 -1.50 -3.30
C GLU A 123 3.45 -0.18 -3.50
N ALA A 124 2.25 -0.23 -4.11
CA ALA A 124 1.37 0.91 -4.26
C ALA A 124 0.72 1.25 -2.89
N MET A 125 1.50 1.88 -2.03
CA MET A 125 1.11 2.28 -0.69
C MET A 125 1.01 3.81 -0.61
N THR A 126 -0.18 4.35 -0.83
CA THR A 126 -0.46 5.80 -0.88
C THR A 126 0.12 6.58 0.29
N ILE A 127 0.17 5.99 1.50
CA ILE A 127 0.74 6.60 2.70
C ILE A 127 2.16 7.13 2.43
N PHE A 128 2.99 6.38 1.73
CA PHE A 128 4.39 6.73 1.51
C PHE A 128 4.58 7.91 0.55
N HIS A 129 3.54 8.27 -0.20
CA HIS A 129 3.60 9.25 -1.29
C HIS A 129 2.80 10.53 -1.01
N MET A 130 1.86 10.49 -0.05
CA MET A 130 1.06 11.68 0.29
C MET A 130 1.96 12.78 0.89
N PRO A 131 1.90 14.02 0.37
CA PRO A 131 2.75 15.13 0.82
C PRO A 131 2.67 15.44 2.32
N ILE A 132 1.53 15.17 2.95
CA ILE A 132 1.32 15.39 4.39
C ILE A 132 2.36 14.65 5.24
N TYR A 133 2.74 13.43 4.86
CA TYR A 133 3.69 12.62 5.63
C TYR A 133 5.10 13.22 5.61
N ARG A 134 5.52 13.78 4.48
CA ARG A 134 6.82 14.48 4.37
C ARG A 134 6.84 15.72 5.26
N GLN A 135 5.76 16.54 5.25
CA GLN A 135 5.67 17.70 6.11
C GLN A 135 5.63 17.34 7.60
N LEU A 136 4.91 16.28 7.98
CA LEU A 136 4.92 15.77 9.34
C LEU A 136 6.32 15.30 9.77
N SER A 137 7.05 14.63 8.87
CA SER A 137 8.45 14.22 9.13
C SER A 137 9.36 15.42 9.38
N GLU A 138 9.18 16.53 8.65
CA GLU A 138 9.94 17.78 8.89
C GLU A 138 9.63 18.37 10.27
N VAL A 139 8.35 18.39 10.67
CA VAL A 139 7.96 18.87 12.02
C VAL A 139 8.55 17.97 13.10
N ILE A 140 8.50 16.65 12.94
CA ILE A 140 9.07 15.68 13.90
C ILE A 140 10.59 15.89 13.99
N ALA A 141 11.28 16.00 12.85
CA ALA A 141 12.72 16.23 12.78
C ALA A 141 13.17 17.53 13.42
N SER A 142 12.27 18.53 13.55
CA SER A 142 12.57 19.79 14.26
C SER A 142 12.76 19.62 15.77
N GLY A 143 12.35 18.46 16.33
CA GLY A 143 12.42 18.16 17.77
C GLY A 143 11.37 18.87 18.64
N LYS A 144 10.46 19.65 18.05
CA LYS A 144 9.42 20.36 18.80
C LYS A 144 8.48 19.44 19.58
N LEU A 145 8.23 18.25 19.05
CA LEU A 145 7.34 17.26 19.67
C LEU A 145 8.04 16.37 20.70
N GLY A 146 9.38 16.33 20.71
CA GLY A 146 10.16 15.47 21.58
C GLY A 146 10.17 14.01 21.08
N ASP A 147 10.20 13.06 22.01
CA ASP A 147 10.33 11.64 21.70
C ASP A 147 8.96 10.98 21.49
N LEU A 148 8.87 10.09 20.51
CA LEU A 148 7.70 9.24 20.28
C LEU A 148 7.47 8.29 21.45
N LYS A 149 6.24 8.17 21.93
CA LYS A 149 5.84 7.28 23.03
C LYS A 149 4.80 6.25 22.58
N MET A 150 3.72 6.70 21.93
CA MET A 150 2.57 5.84 21.62
C MET A 150 1.95 6.22 20.28
N ILE A 151 1.60 5.20 19.47
CA ILE A 151 0.76 5.35 18.28
C ILE A 151 -0.53 4.58 18.51
N GLN A 152 -1.67 5.20 18.18
CA GLN A 152 -2.98 4.54 18.21
C GLN A 152 -3.65 4.62 16.85
N MET A 153 -4.02 3.44 16.31
CA MET A 153 -4.61 3.31 14.99
C MET A 153 -5.94 2.59 15.02
N ASN A 154 -6.90 3.07 14.25
CA ASN A 154 -8.11 2.32 13.97
C ASN A 154 -8.54 2.42 12.51
N PHE A 155 -9.09 1.30 12.01
CA PHE A 155 -9.71 1.21 10.70
C PHE A 155 -10.87 0.21 10.75
N GLY A 156 -12.09 0.72 10.70
CA GLY A 156 -13.30 -0.08 10.51
C GLY A 156 -13.90 0.16 9.13
N SER A 157 -13.91 -0.87 8.28
CA SER A 157 -14.46 -0.82 6.95
C SER A 157 -15.65 -1.76 6.84
N TYR A 158 -16.85 -1.26 7.16
CA TYR A 158 -18.04 -2.11 7.09
C TYR A 158 -18.21 -2.71 5.70
N LYS A 159 -18.24 -4.04 5.63
CA LYS A 159 -18.54 -4.86 4.46
C LYS A 159 -19.79 -5.68 4.72
N GLU A 160 -20.59 -5.90 3.69
CA GLU A 160 -21.67 -6.86 3.75
C GLU A 160 -21.11 -8.24 4.14
N TYR A 161 -21.79 -8.92 5.08
CA TYR A 161 -21.34 -10.20 5.64
C TYR A 161 -21.67 -11.35 4.69
N ASP A 162 -21.09 -11.29 3.51
CA ASP A 162 -21.19 -12.28 2.45
C ASP A 162 -19.85 -13.01 2.28
N MET A 163 -19.86 -14.30 2.59
CA MET A 163 -18.67 -15.16 2.55
C MET A 163 -18.17 -15.43 1.13
N THR A 164 -18.93 -15.06 0.10
CA THR A 164 -18.52 -15.21 -1.31
C THR A 164 -17.78 -13.99 -1.84
N ASN A 165 -17.93 -12.84 -1.19
CA ASN A 165 -17.24 -11.63 -1.60
C ASN A 165 -15.73 -11.69 -1.28
N ARG A 166 -14.91 -10.90 -1.98
CA ARG A 166 -13.45 -10.93 -1.83
C ARG A 166 -12.94 -10.65 -0.42
N PHE A 167 -13.72 -9.96 0.42
CA PHE A 167 -13.28 -9.56 1.77
C PHE A 167 -13.34 -10.72 2.77
N PHE A 168 -14.27 -11.66 2.58
CA PHE A 168 -14.45 -12.81 3.46
C PHE A 168 -14.12 -14.14 2.78
N ASN A 169 -13.73 -14.15 1.51
CA ASN A 169 -13.42 -15.36 0.77
C ASN A 169 -11.93 -15.72 0.90
N LYS A 170 -11.65 -16.85 1.54
CA LYS A 170 -10.29 -17.37 1.74
C LYS A 170 -9.58 -17.68 0.42
N ASN A 171 -10.30 -18.13 -0.61
CA ASN A 171 -9.75 -18.43 -1.94
C ASN A 171 -9.39 -17.17 -2.77
N LEU A 172 -9.69 -15.99 -2.24
CA LEU A 172 -9.34 -14.70 -2.84
C LEU A 172 -8.41 -13.88 -1.93
N ALA A 173 -7.76 -14.55 -0.97
CA ALA A 173 -6.94 -13.93 0.06
C ALA A 173 -7.66 -12.79 0.79
N GLY A 174 -8.92 -13.05 1.21
CA GLY A 174 -9.70 -12.12 2.03
C GLY A 174 -9.14 -12.01 3.44
N GLY A 175 -9.65 -11.05 4.19
CA GLY A 175 -9.26 -10.77 5.57
C GLY A 175 -8.93 -9.29 5.81
N ALA A 176 -9.10 -8.86 7.06
CA ALA A 176 -8.87 -7.48 7.46
C ALA A 176 -7.38 -7.11 7.41
N LEU A 177 -6.49 -8.04 7.73
CA LEU A 177 -5.05 -7.77 7.80
C LEU A 177 -4.50 -7.35 6.44
N LEU A 178 -4.74 -8.14 5.38
CA LEU A 178 -4.26 -7.84 4.04
C LEU A 178 -5.02 -6.66 3.40
N ASP A 179 -6.32 -6.48 3.68
CA ASP A 179 -7.10 -5.41 3.01
C ASP A 179 -6.90 -4.04 3.67
N ILE A 180 -6.95 -3.96 5.00
CA ILE A 180 -6.90 -2.68 5.74
C ILE A 180 -5.77 -2.62 6.78
N GLY A 181 -5.30 -3.76 7.26
CA GLY A 181 -4.21 -3.82 8.25
C GLY A 181 -2.89 -3.36 7.69
N VAL A 182 -2.62 -3.66 6.42
CA VAL A 182 -1.44 -3.18 5.71
C VAL A 182 -1.29 -1.66 5.79
N TYR A 183 -2.38 -0.89 5.65
CA TYR A 183 -2.34 0.57 5.82
C TYR A 183 -2.02 0.98 7.26
N ALA A 184 -2.64 0.34 8.25
CA ALA A 184 -2.42 0.68 9.65
C ALA A 184 -0.97 0.37 10.09
N LEU A 185 -0.43 -0.76 9.66
CA LEU A 185 0.96 -1.15 9.92
C LEU A 185 1.95 -0.24 9.19
N SER A 186 1.68 0.13 7.93
CA SER A 186 2.50 1.07 7.17
C SER A 186 2.53 2.46 7.82
N PHE A 187 1.39 2.91 8.35
CA PHE A 187 1.34 4.15 9.12
C PHE A 187 2.20 4.06 10.39
N VAL A 188 2.07 3.01 11.17
CA VAL A 188 2.89 2.80 12.37
C VAL A 188 4.38 2.77 12.01
N ARG A 189 4.74 2.03 10.96
CA ARG A 189 6.14 1.91 10.52
C ARG A 189 6.72 3.24 10.03
N TRP A 190 5.90 4.10 9.43
CA TRP A 190 6.34 5.43 9.01
C TRP A 190 6.82 6.30 10.18
N PHE A 191 6.12 6.24 11.31
CA PHE A 191 6.42 7.11 12.45
C PHE A 191 7.36 6.49 13.47
N MET A 192 7.42 5.17 13.61
CA MET A 192 8.38 4.51 14.49
C MET A 192 9.81 4.69 13.99
N THR A 193 10.73 5.02 14.91
CA THR A 193 12.15 5.23 14.58
C THR A 193 12.85 3.93 14.23
N GLU A 194 12.40 2.81 14.83
CA GLU A 194 12.88 1.47 14.56
C GLU A 194 11.72 0.53 14.22
N LYS A 195 12.00 -0.57 13.50
CA LYS A 195 10.97 -1.55 13.22
C LYS A 195 10.45 -2.19 14.51
N PRO A 196 9.14 -2.48 14.59
CA PRO A 196 8.60 -3.27 15.69
C PRO A 196 9.24 -4.66 15.75
N ASN A 197 9.65 -5.09 16.95
CA ASN A 197 10.24 -6.40 17.18
C ASN A 197 9.46 -7.25 18.19
N GLN A 198 8.45 -6.67 18.85
CA GLN A 198 7.50 -7.38 19.70
C GLN A 198 6.09 -7.16 19.15
N VAL A 199 5.39 -8.25 18.92
CA VAL A 199 4.04 -8.26 18.34
C VAL A 199 3.14 -9.13 19.20
N LEU A 200 2.05 -8.56 19.71
CA LEU A 200 0.98 -9.29 20.40
C LEU A 200 -0.33 -9.04 19.68
N SER A 201 -1.17 -10.06 19.54
CA SER A 201 -2.43 -9.91 18.83
C SER A 201 -3.55 -10.75 19.38
N GLN A 202 -4.78 -10.32 19.06
CA GLN A 202 -5.97 -11.10 19.21
C GLN A 202 -6.81 -10.98 17.94
N VAL A 203 -7.31 -12.12 17.44
CA VAL A 203 -8.07 -12.20 16.20
C VAL A 203 -9.42 -12.86 16.42
N LYS A 204 -10.45 -12.37 15.73
CA LYS A 204 -11.70 -13.08 15.48
C LYS A 204 -11.74 -13.46 14.01
N LEU A 205 -11.87 -14.77 13.75
CA LEU A 205 -12.01 -15.29 12.39
C LEU A 205 -13.48 -15.28 11.96
N ALA A 206 -13.70 -14.99 10.67
CA ALA A 206 -14.98 -15.21 9.99
C ALA A 206 -15.24 -16.73 9.78
N PRO A 207 -16.46 -17.16 9.42
CA PRO A 207 -16.77 -18.56 9.14
C PRO A 207 -15.91 -19.22 8.06
N THR A 208 -15.34 -18.44 7.15
CA THR A 208 -14.42 -18.89 6.09
C THR A 208 -13.00 -19.12 6.59
N GLY A 209 -12.69 -18.71 7.82
CA GLY A 209 -11.38 -18.81 8.43
C GLY A 209 -10.44 -17.64 8.12
N VAL A 210 -10.91 -16.58 7.45
CA VAL A 210 -10.14 -15.33 7.32
C VAL A 210 -10.35 -14.43 8.53
N ASP A 211 -9.43 -13.53 8.81
CA ASP A 211 -9.49 -12.59 9.91
C ASP A 211 -10.54 -11.49 9.63
N GLU A 212 -11.45 -11.31 10.58
CA GLU A 212 -12.56 -10.33 10.52
C GLU A 212 -12.29 -9.11 11.40
N GLN A 213 -11.81 -9.37 12.63
CA GLN A 213 -11.50 -8.34 13.63
C GLN A 213 -10.15 -8.64 14.24
N ILE A 214 -9.34 -7.58 14.43
CA ILE A 214 -7.98 -7.73 14.93
C ILE A 214 -7.67 -6.62 15.91
N GLY A 215 -7.07 -6.99 17.05
CA GLY A 215 -6.35 -6.08 17.94
C GLY A 215 -4.87 -6.42 17.92
N ILE A 216 -4.00 -5.44 17.70
CA ILE A 216 -2.55 -5.63 17.68
C ILE A 216 -1.91 -4.65 18.66
N LEU A 217 -0.90 -5.12 19.41
CA LEU A 217 0.02 -4.32 20.20
C LEU A 217 1.44 -4.56 19.68
N LEU A 218 2.13 -3.47 19.35
CA LEU A 218 3.50 -3.47 18.84
C LEU A 218 4.42 -2.70 19.80
N SER A 219 5.67 -3.11 19.90
CA SER A 219 6.73 -2.31 20.50
C SER A 219 8.07 -2.55 19.81
N ASN A 220 9.05 -1.67 20.06
CA ASN A 220 10.44 -1.78 19.61
C ASN A 220 11.43 -1.51 20.74
N ASP A 221 12.72 -1.69 20.47
CA ASP A 221 13.77 -1.51 21.48
C ASP A 221 14.01 -0.04 21.86
N ALA A 222 13.52 0.92 21.06
CA ALA A 222 13.50 2.35 21.40
C ALA A 222 12.44 2.69 22.46
N GLY A 223 11.63 1.71 22.90
CA GLY A 223 10.55 1.91 23.89
C GLY A 223 9.28 2.55 23.30
N GLU A 224 9.16 2.59 21.99
CA GLU A 224 7.97 3.07 21.29
C GLU A 224 6.91 1.97 21.23
N MET A 225 5.65 2.33 21.35
CA MET A 225 4.53 1.37 21.32
C MET A 225 3.46 1.80 20.31
N ALA A 226 2.72 0.81 19.77
CA ALA A 226 1.55 1.07 18.95
C ALA A 226 0.40 0.12 19.27
N THR A 227 -0.82 0.63 19.20
CA THR A 227 -2.06 -0.17 19.27
C THR A 227 -2.85 0.00 17.98
N ILE A 228 -3.35 -1.12 17.43
CA ILE A 228 -4.12 -1.13 16.19
C ILE A 228 -5.42 -1.90 16.43
N ALA A 229 -6.56 -1.33 16.03
CA ALA A 229 -7.86 -1.98 16.05
C ALA A 229 -8.49 -1.98 14.64
N LEU A 230 -8.76 -3.17 14.09
CA LEU A 230 -9.28 -3.36 12.74
C LEU A 230 -10.58 -4.15 12.75
N THR A 231 -11.48 -3.85 11.83
CA THR A 231 -12.68 -4.67 11.58
C THR A 231 -13.22 -4.48 10.17
N LEU A 232 -13.67 -5.58 9.54
CA LEU A 232 -14.39 -5.57 8.26
C LEU A 232 -15.91 -5.56 8.43
N HIS A 233 -16.44 -5.74 9.65
CA HIS A 233 -17.88 -5.83 9.89
C HIS A 233 -18.43 -4.75 10.84
N ALA A 234 -17.64 -3.71 11.09
CA ALA A 234 -18.07 -2.49 11.78
C ALA A 234 -17.41 -1.26 11.19
N LYS A 235 -18.10 -0.13 11.23
CA LYS A 235 -17.54 1.15 10.82
C LYS A 235 -16.78 1.78 11.98
N GLN A 236 -15.53 2.18 11.74
CA GLN A 236 -14.73 3.03 12.63
C GLN A 236 -14.12 4.17 11.81
N PRO A 237 -13.77 5.31 12.43
CA PRO A 237 -12.97 6.31 11.78
C PRO A 237 -11.62 5.72 11.34
N LYS A 238 -11.10 6.12 10.19
CA LYS A 238 -9.70 5.90 9.83
C LYS A 238 -8.88 6.99 10.50
N ARG A 239 -8.42 6.73 11.71
CA ARG A 239 -7.70 7.72 12.54
C ARG A 239 -6.39 7.14 13.04
N GLY A 240 -5.32 7.93 12.92
CA GLY A 240 -4.06 7.75 13.59
C GLY A 240 -3.82 8.87 14.59
N THR A 241 -3.38 8.52 15.80
CA THR A 241 -2.89 9.44 16.81
C THR A 241 -1.46 9.06 17.14
N ILE A 242 -0.53 10.00 17.02
CA ILE A 242 0.90 9.80 17.29
C ILE A 242 1.26 10.69 18.47
N ALA A 243 1.50 10.10 19.65
CA ALA A 243 1.75 10.79 20.89
C ALA A 243 3.25 10.83 21.20
N TYR A 244 3.73 12.03 21.38
CA TYR A 244 5.08 12.39 21.81
C TYR A 244 5.05 12.96 23.25
N ASP A 245 6.19 13.12 23.88
CA ASP A 245 6.25 13.67 25.24
C ASP A 245 5.89 15.17 25.34
N LYS A 246 6.00 15.92 24.20
CA LYS A 246 5.68 17.36 24.14
C LYS A 246 4.44 17.71 23.31
N GLY A 247 3.72 16.71 22.79
CA GLY A 247 2.52 16.92 22.00
C GLY A 247 2.02 15.66 21.33
N TYR A 248 0.97 15.80 20.55
CA TYR A 248 0.49 14.70 19.72
C TYR A 248 -0.02 15.19 18.36
N ILE A 249 -0.03 14.29 17.40
CA ILE A 249 -0.53 14.50 16.04
C ILE A 249 -1.79 13.65 15.86
N GLU A 250 -2.85 14.22 15.33
CA GLU A 250 -4.03 13.49 14.85
C GLU A 250 -4.15 13.61 13.35
N LEU A 251 -4.32 12.46 12.68
CA LEU A 251 -4.52 12.38 11.24
C LEU A 251 -5.71 11.47 10.94
N TYR A 252 -6.69 12.01 10.21
CA TYR A 252 -7.87 11.30 9.74
C TYR A 252 -7.75 10.92 8.27
N GLU A 253 -8.49 9.86 7.86
CA GLU A 253 -8.45 9.30 6.50
C GLU A 253 -7.02 9.04 6.02
N TYR A 254 -6.19 8.60 6.95
CA TYR A 254 -4.74 8.49 6.84
C TYR A 254 -4.20 7.72 5.62
N PRO A 255 -4.91 6.75 4.98
CA PRO A 255 -4.40 6.14 3.74
C PRO A 255 -4.16 7.15 2.62
N ARG A 256 -4.96 8.25 2.59
CA ARG A 256 -4.84 9.36 1.63
C ARG A 256 -5.05 10.69 2.35
N GLY A 257 -4.44 10.83 3.53
CA GLY A 257 -4.57 12.01 4.38
C GLY A 257 -3.99 13.26 3.73
N GLN A 258 -4.63 14.39 3.96
CA GLN A 258 -4.19 15.71 3.49
C GLN A 258 -4.17 16.75 4.59
N LYS A 259 -4.62 16.38 5.81
CA LYS A 259 -4.71 17.30 6.96
C LYS A 259 -4.37 16.56 8.23
N ALA A 260 -3.52 17.17 9.05
CA ALA A 260 -3.20 16.74 10.40
C ALA A 260 -3.35 17.91 11.37
N VAL A 261 -3.63 17.60 12.63
CA VAL A 261 -3.66 18.57 13.73
C VAL A 261 -2.61 18.18 14.75
N ILE A 262 -1.72 19.07 15.06
CA ILE A 262 -0.72 18.94 16.12
C ILE A 262 -1.22 19.72 17.33
N THR A 263 -1.23 19.08 18.50
CA THR A 263 -1.55 19.74 19.77
C THR A 263 -0.31 19.69 20.66
N TYR A 264 0.17 20.82 21.13
CA TYR A 264 1.33 20.92 22.01
C TYR A 264 0.92 20.78 23.48
N THR A 265 1.69 20.00 24.26
CA THR A 265 1.37 19.71 25.68
C THR A 265 1.58 20.93 26.58
N GLU A 266 2.53 21.79 26.25
CA GLU A 266 2.95 22.92 27.10
C GLU A 266 1.81 23.93 27.37
N ASP A 267 1.09 24.32 26.33
CA ASP A 267 0.08 25.36 26.38
C ASP A 267 -1.28 24.98 25.76
N GLY A 268 -1.39 23.74 25.20
CA GLY A 268 -2.58 23.28 24.51
C GLY A 268 -2.81 23.94 23.14
N SER A 269 -1.84 24.68 22.63
CA SER A 269 -1.93 25.30 21.31
C SER A 269 -2.00 24.25 20.22
N GLN A 270 -2.64 24.61 19.10
CA GLN A 270 -2.80 23.74 17.96
C GLN A 270 -2.18 24.33 16.70
N GLU A 271 -1.53 23.46 15.93
CA GLU A 271 -1.02 23.75 14.60
C GLU A 271 -1.70 22.81 13.60
N VAL A 272 -2.22 23.37 12.52
CA VAL A 272 -2.86 22.60 11.44
C VAL A 272 -1.88 22.49 10.27
N ILE A 273 -1.57 21.27 9.87
CA ILE A 273 -0.77 20.97 8.69
C ILE A 273 -1.69 20.49 7.59
N GLU A 274 -1.66 21.14 6.44
CA GLU A 274 -2.41 20.74 5.25
C GLU A 274 -1.45 20.59 4.07
N ALA A 275 -1.41 19.41 3.44
CA ALA A 275 -0.54 19.15 2.30
C ALA A 275 -1.05 18.00 1.43
N GLY A 276 -0.98 18.22 0.14
CA GLY A 276 -1.49 17.28 -0.87
C GLY A 276 -3.00 17.33 -1.02
N GLU A 277 -3.48 16.49 -1.91
CA GLU A 277 -4.91 16.34 -2.23
C GLU A 277 -5.24 14.85 -2.27
N THR A 278 -6.26 14.39 -1.54
CA THR A 278 -6.71 13.00 -1.50
C THR A 278 -6.98 12.44 -2.90
N ALA A 279 -7.56 13.24 -3.79
CA ALA A 279 -7.87 12.85 -5.17
C ALA A 279 -6.63 12.59 -6.03
N LYS A 280 -5.47 13.16 -5.66
CA LYS A 280 -4.19 13.02 -6.39
C LYS A 280 -3.28 11.94 -5.79
N ALA A 281 -3.77 11.09 -4.90
CA ALA A 281 -2.92 10.10 -4.22
C ALA A 281 -2.12 9.23 -5.20
N LEU A 282 -2.76 8.72 -6.25
CA LEU A 282 -2.07 7.91 -7.26
C LEU A 282 -1.13 8.75 -8.15
N SER A 283 -1.43 10.02 -8.37
CA SER A 283 -0.51 10.91 -9.11
C SER A 283 0.81 11.08 -8.35
N TYR A 284 0.78 11.13 -7.02
CA TYR A 284 2.00 11.16 -6.20
C TYR A 284 2.77 9.85 -6.28
N GLU A 285 2.10 8.69 -6.23
CA GLU A 285 2.75 7.38 -6.42
C GLU A 285 3.41 7.26 -7.79
N VAL A 286 2.70 7.63 -8.86
CA VAL A 286 3.23 7.61 -10.23
C VAL A 286 4.46 8.51 -10.34
N ALA A 287 4.38 9.74 -9.82
CA ALA A 287 5.50 10.68 -9.88
C ALA A 287 6.75 10.15 -9.14
N ASP A 288 6.56 9.55 -7.96
CA ASP A 288 7.67 9.00 -7.19
C ASP A 288 8.22 7.72 -7.84
N MET A 289 7.37 6.86 -8.42
CA MET A 289 7.83 5.69 -9.19
C MET A 289 8.66 6.11 -10.41
N GLU A 290 8.23 7.12 -11.17
CA GLU A 290 9.02 7.60 -12.32
C GLU A 290 10.36 8.20 -11.92
N LYS A 291 10.44 8.89 -10.76
CA LYS A 291 11.72 9.36 -10.21
C LYS A 291 12.63 8.20 -9.82
N ALA A 292 12.07 7.17 -9.19
CA ALA A 292 12.84 5.99 -8.80
C ALA A 292 13.39 5.25 -10.02
N VAL A 293 12.59 5.05 -11.06
CA VAL A 293 13.02 4.44 -12.33
C VAL A 293 14.06 5.29 -13.05
N ALA A 294 13.94 6.62 -12.98
CA ALA A 294 14.91 7.54 -13.55
C ALA A 294 16.24 7.61 -12.77
N GLY A 295 16.33 6.96 -11.60
CA GLY A 295 17.49 7.05 -10.71
C GLY A 295 17.69 8.44 -10.08
N ILE A 296 16.65 9.26 -10.03
CA ILE A 296 16.70 10.61 -9.43
C ILE A 296 16.57 10.52 -7.91
N GLU A 297 15.55 9.82 -7.44
CA GLU A 297 15.23 9.63 -6.02
C GLU A 297 14.37 8.37 -5.86
N ASN A 298 14.70 7.51 -4.92
CA ASN A 298 13.89 6.34 -4.62
C ASN A 298 13.21 6.50 -3.26
N THR A 299 11.97 6.97 -3.27
CA THR A 299 11.09 7.14 -2.10
C THR A 299 9.98 6.09 -2.07
N MET A 300 10.21 4.91 -2.68
CA MET A 300 9.22 3.83 -2.70
C MET A 300 9.15 3.04 -1.39
N HIS A 301 10.05 3.28 -0.45
CA HIS A 301 10.07 2.73 0.92
C HIS A 301 9.91 1.20 1.01
N LEU A 302 10.51 0.45 0.06
CA LEU A 302 10.40 -1.01 0.00
C LEU A 302 10.85 -1.69 1.30
N ALA A 303 11.81 -1.11 2.05
CA ALA A 303 12.20 -1.62 3.36
C ALA A 303 11.05 -1.55 4.40
N PHE A 304 10.20 -0.52 4.34
CA PHE A 304 9.01 -0.44 5.20
C PHE A 304 7.97 -1.48 4.79
N THR A 305 7.78 -1.71 3.48
CA THR A 305 6.93 -2.80 2.97
C THR A 305 7.41 -4.16 3.50
N GLN A 306 8.74 -4.42 3.53
CA GLN A 306 9.29 -5.67 4.11
C GLN A 306 8.97 -5.78 5.60
N ASP A 307 9.24 -4.74 6.40
CA ASP A 307 8.97 -4.75 7.83
C ASP A 307 7.47 -5.02 8.12
N VAL A 308 6.58 -4.41 7.35
CA VAL A 308 5.11 -4.61 7.46
C VAL A 308 4.71 -6.03 7.07
N MET A 309 5.26 -6.55 5.97
CA MET A 309 4.98 -7.91 5.51
C MET A 309 5.49 -8.96 6.50
N ASP A 310 6.63 -8.75 7.15
CA ASP A 310 7.16 -9.63 8.20
C ASP A 310 6.17 -9.74 9.37
N ILE A 311 5.64 -8.59 9.84
CA ILE A 311 4.63 -8.55 10.91
C ILE A 311 3.35 -9.27 10.47
N MET A 312 2.84 -9.00 9.27
CA MET A 312 1.62 -9.65 8.77
C MET A 312 1.80 -11.17 8.64
N THR A 313 2.98 -11.60 8.18
CA THR A 313 3.32 -13.03 8.06
C THR A 313 3.38 -13.70 9.42
N GLN A 314 4.03 -13.07 10.41
CA GLN A 314 4.09 -13.55 11.78
C GLN A 314 2.67 -13.71 12.36
N LEU A 315 1.84 -12.67 12.27
CA LEU A 315 0.47 -12.67 12.79
C LEU A 315 -0.36 -13.80 12.18
N ARG A 316 -0.33 -13.98 10.86
CA ARG A 316 -1.07 -15.06 10.20
C ARG A 316 -0.57 -16.44 10.61
N LYS A 317 0.75 -16.64 10.77
CA LYS A 317 1.32 -17.89 11.29
C LYS A 317 0.81 -18.19 12.70
N GLU A 318 0.78 -17.20 13.60
CA GLU A 318 0.26 -17.34 14.97
C GLU A 318 -1.24 -17.71 14.99
N TRP A 319 -2.05 -17.18 14.06
CA TRP A 319 -3.48 -17.49 13.96
C TRP A 319 -3.78 -18.80 13.22
N GLY A 320 -2.79 -19.43 12.60
CA GLY A 320 -2.99 -20.59 11.73
C GLY A 320 -3.73 -20.25 10.43
N LEU A 321 -3.69 -19.00 9.99
CA LEU A 321 -4.29 -18.55 8.75
C LEU A 321 -3.32 -18.74 7.59
N VAL A 322 -3.58 -19.77 6.77
CA VAL A 322 -2.83 -20.10 5.55
C VAL A 322 -3.80 -20.04 4.38
N TYR A 323 -3.44 -19.34 3.32
CA TYR A 323 -4.24 -19.29 2.09
C TYR A 323 -3.96 -20.51 1.19
N PRO A 324 -4.88 -20.86 0.26
CA PRO A 324 -4.71 -22.03 -0.60
C PRO A 324 -3.42 -22.03 -1.42
N GLU A 325 -2.97 -20.85 -1.84
CA GLU A 325 -1.76 -20.67 -2.64
C GLU A 325 -0.45 -20.92 -1.86
N GLU A 326 -0.54 -21.01 -0.54
CA GLU A 326 0.61 -21.23 0.37
C GLU A 326 0.71 -22.69 0.84
N MET A 327 -0.17 -23.61 0.37
CA MET A 327 -0.25 -25.01 0.79
C MET A 327 0.62 -25.94 -0.07
#